data_5b568397dd54662104580ccf9d009403
#
_entry.id   5b568397dd54662104580ccf9d009403
#
_cell.length_a   1.000
_cell.length_b   1.000
_cell.length_c   1.000
_cell.angle_alpha   90.00
_cell.angle_beta   90.00
_cell.angle_gamma   90.00
#
_symmetry.space_group_name_H-M   'P 1'
#
loop_
_entity.id
_entity.type
_entity.pdbx_description
1 polymer ?
#
loop_
_entity_poly.entity_id
_entity_poly.type
_entity_poly.pdbx_seq_one_letter_code
_entity_poly.pdbx_strand_id
1 'polypeptide(L)'
;SSNYILSKGYLENMDYDTALKQAQELGFAETDPTMDVGGFDAKYKLIIAAAHAYGVIVDPEDVLNIGIQNLSASDLQYAREKKLKIKLVPVAKELDDRHVTLFVLPKFVNENEFLYNVEYEYNGVIVQAAFADQQFFFGKGAGGHPTGSAVLSDIAALRYNYHYEYKKAKEKKDLHFTNDIELNVYLRYDDEDLVEALQFEHIHERYHSDSYKFVIGKINLQNLIDNQHRIYANKAFIAFADQLTGVSLATAVKLTAEVFE
;
A
#
# COMPACT_ATOMS: atom_id res chain seq x y z
N SER A 1 -10.36 4.31 -7.66
CA SER A 1 -11.18 4.82 -6.54
C SER A 1 -10.33 5.51 -5.49
N SER A 2 -9.53 4.77 -4.69
CA SER A 2 -8.77 5.36 -3.57
C SER A 2 -7.85 6.49 -3.98
N ASN A 3 -7.09 6.35 -5.09
CA ASN A 3 -6.22 7.42 -5.57
C ASN A 3 -6.99 8.68 -5.99
N TYR A 4 -8.18 8.53 -6.57
CA TYR A 4 -9.05 9.67 -6.90
C TYR A 4 -9.44 10.47 -5.64
N ILE A 5 -9.89 9.78 -4.58
CA ILE A 5 -10.27 10.40 -3.31
C ILE A 5 -9.06 11.12 -2.69
N LEU A 6 -7.91 10.46 -2.65
CA LEU A 6 -6.66 11.05 -2.13
C LEU A 6 -6.23 12.28 -2.93
N SER A 7 -6.30 12.24 -4.26
CA SER A 7 -5.96 13.37 -5.12
C SER A 7 -6.90 14.56 -4.90
N LYS A 8 -8.21 14.33 -4.82
CA LYS A 8 -9.21 15.36 -4.51
C LYS A 8 -8.97 16.00 -3.14
N GLY A 9 -8.72 15.18 -2.12
CA GLY A 9 -8.41 15.67 -0.78
C GLY A 9 -7.14 16.52 -0.75
N TYR A 10 -6.07 16.07 -1.41
CA TYR A 10 -4.79 16.76 -1.38
C TYR A 10 -4.76 18.02 -2.26
N LEU A 11 -5.21 17.93 -3.52
CA LEU A 11 -5.09 18.99 -4.52
C LEU A 11 -6.21 20.04 -4.42
N GLU A 12 -7.43 19.60 -4.12
CA GLU A 12 -8.63 20.44 -4.15
C GLU A 12 -9.20 20.71 -2.74
N ASN A 13 -8.54 20.20 -1.69
CA ASN A 13 -8.98 20.33 -0.29
C ASN A 13 -10.41 19.82 -0.06
N MET A 14 -10.82 18.82 -0.84
CA MET A 14 -12.14 18.21 -0.75
C MET A 14 -12.18 17.26 0.44
N ASP A 15 -13.27 17.25 1.20
CA ASP A 15 -13.47 16.27 2.25
C ASP A 15 -13.66 14.85 1.69
N TYR A 16 -13.40 13.85 2.53
CA TYR A 16 -13.40 12.45 2.13
C TYR A 16 -14.76 12.00 1.57
N ASP A 17 -15.86 12.35 2.25
CA ASP A 17 -17.20 11.88 1.87
C ASP A 17 -17.64 12.49 0.53
N THR A 18 -17.35 13.77 0.32
CA THR A 18 -17.62 14.45 -0.96
C THR A 18 -16.77 13.85 -2.09
N ALA A 19 -15.49 13.57 -1.86
CA ALA A 19 -14.63 12.97 -2.86
C ALA A 19 -15.07 11.53 -3.19
N LEU A 20 -15.47 10.75 -2.19
CA LEU A 20 -16.01 9.40 -2.38
C LEU A 20 -17.29 9.44 -3.22
N LYS A 21 -18.23 10.34 -2.89
CA LYS A 21 -19.48 10.49 -3.64
C LYS A 21 -19.22 10.83 -5.11
N GLN A 22 -18.30 11.74 -5.39
CA GLN A 22 -17.90 12.06 -6.76
C GLN A 22 -17.29 10.84 -7.47
N ALA A 23 -16.45 10.06 -6.78
CA ALA A 23 -15.90 8.83 -7.35
C ALA A 23 -17.00 7.82 -7.72
N GLN A 24 -18.03 7.71 -6.89
CA GLN A 24 -19.19 6.86 -7.17
C GLN A 24 -20.01 7.36 -8.36
N GLU A 25 -20.29 8.66 -8.45
CA GLU A 25 -21.00 9.28 -9.57
C GLU A 25 -20.27 9.12 -10.91
N LEU A 26 -18.93 9.09 -10.89
CA LEU A 26 -18.09 8.86 -12.06
C LEU A 26 -17.89 7.36 -12.39
N GLY A 27 -18.43 6.46 -11.57
CA GLY A 27 -18.26 5.02 -11.75
C GLY A 27 -16.84 4.52 -11.41
N PHE A 28 -16.07 5.27 -10.64
CA PHE A 28 -14.74 4.86 -10.15
C PHE A 28 -14.81 4.10 -8.83
N ALA A 29 -15.87 4.27 -8.05
CA ALA A 29 -16.14 3.51 -6.84
C ALA A 29 -17.56 2.92 -6.91
N GLU A 30 -17.75 1.74 -6.31
CA GLU A 30 -19.05 1.11 -6.19
C GLU A 30 -19.89 1.77 -5.10
N THR A 31 -21.20 1.44 -5.05
CA THR A 31 -22.13 1.94 -4.01
C THR A 31 -21.67 1.51 -2.63
N ASP A 32 -21.20 0.26 -2.47
CA ASP A 32 -20.43 -0.18 -1.31
C ASP A 32 -18.93 -0.05 -1.63
N PRO A 33 -18.24 0.98 -1.14
CA PRO A 33 -16.86 1.24 -1.49
C PRO A 33 -15.84 0.41 -0.69
N THR A 34 -16.30 -0.49 0.17
CA THR A 34 -15.45 -1.24 1.12
C THR A 34 -14.27 -1.92 0.43
N MET A 35 -14.51 -2.54 -0.72
CA MET A 35 -13.46 -3.22 -1.49
C MET A 35 -12.38 -2.26 -1.95
N ASP A 36 -12.76 -1.05 -2.35
CA ASP A 36 -11.86 -0.02 -2.86
C ASP A 36 -11.10 0.68 -1.72
N VAL A 37 -11.86 1.33 -0.82
CA VAL A 37 -11.26 2.20 0.21
C VAL A 37 -10.65 1.42 1.36
N GLY A 38 -11.08 0.17 1.58
CA GLY A 38 -10.49 -0.75 2.55
C GLY A 38 -9.19 -1.41 2.07
N GLY A 39 -8.84 -1.24 0.79
CA GLY A 39 -7.63 -1.80 0.21
C GLY A 39 -7.71 -3.30 -0.15
N PHE A 40 -8.91 -3.88 -0.15
CA PHE A 40 -9.11 -5.31 -0.48
C PHE A 40 -8.82 -5.60 -1.95
N ASP A 41 -9.34 -4.78 -2.87
CA ASP A 41 -9.04 -4.90 -4.30
C ASP A 41 -7.53 -4.81 -4.56
N ALA A 42 -6.86 -3.86 -3.91
CA ALA A 42 -5.41 -3.72 -3.97
C ALA A 42 -4.67 -4.96 -3.44
N LYS A 43 -5.18 -5.57 -2.35
CA LYS A 43 -4.64 -6.81 -1.79
C LYS A 43 -4.75 -7.99 -2.74
N TYR A 44 -5.92 -8.21 -3.34
CA TYR A 44 -6.11 -9.31 -4.28
C TYR A 44 -5.24 -9.15 -5.54
N LYS A 45 -5.13 -7.94 -6.08
CA LYS A 45 -4.22 -7.64 -7.19
C LYS A 45 -2.76 -7.88 -6.82
N LEU A 46 -2.37 -7.52 -5.60
CA LEU A 46 -1.02 -7.75 -5.08
C LEU A 46 -0.69 -9.25 -5.00
N ILE A 47 -1.59 -10.07 -4.47
CA ILE A 47 -1.42 -11.53 -4.35
C ILE A 47 -1.25 -12.16 -5.73
N ILE A 48 -2.08 -11.76 -6.71
CA ILE A 48 -1.96 -12.22 -8.09
C ILE A 48 -0.60 -11.81 -8.68
N ALA A 49 -0.19 -10.55 -8.50
CA ALA A 49 1.09 -10.05 -8.98
C ALA A 49 2.28 -10.80 -8.34
N ALA A 50 2.22 -11.08 -7.04
CA ALA A 50 3.25 -11.83 -6.31
C ALA A 50 3.35 -13.29 -6.78
N ALA A 51 2.21 -13.93 -7.07
CA ALA A 51 2.21 -15.27 -7.65
C ALA A 51 2.91 -15.34 -9.02
N HIS A 52 2.78 -14.26 -9.81
CA HIS A 52 3.50 -14.16 -11.10
C HIS A 52 4.97 -13.80 -10.94
N ALA A 53 5.29 -12.87 -10.04
CA ALA A 53 6.67 -12.36 -9.87
C ALA A 53 7.57 -13.34 -9.11
N TYR A 54 7.02 -13.95 -8.05
CA TYR A 54 7.78 -14.76 -7.09
C TYR A 54 7.39 -16.24 -7.11
N GLY A 55 6.23 -16.59 -7.66
CA GLY A 55 5.72 -17.97 -7.61
C GLY A 55 5.12 -18.35 -6.26
N VAL A 56 4.90 -17.37 -5.37
CA VAL A 56 4.34 -17.59 -4.04
C VAL A 56 2.83 -17.35 -4.08
N ILE A 57 2.07 -18.34 -3.61
CA ILE A 57 0.61 -18.22 -3.46
C ILE A 57 0.32 -18.05 -1.98
N VAL A 58 -0.28 -16.93 -1.62
CA VAL A 58 -0.54 -16.53 -0.25
C VAL A 58 -2.04 -16.48 -0.01
N ASP A 59 -2.47 -16.93 1.18
CA ASP A 59 -3.86 -16.79 1.59
C ASP A 59 -4.17 -15.29 1.80
N PRO A 60 -5.25 -14.75 1.23
CA PRO A 60 -5.63 -13.36 1.43
C PRO A 60 -5.84 -12.98 2.90
N GLU A 61 -6.18 -13.92 3.78
CA GLU A 61 -6.36 -13.65 5.20
C GLU A 61 -5.04 -13.37 5.92
N ASP A 62 -3.92 -13.87 5.40
CA ASP A 62 -2.59 -13.66 5.96
C ASP A 62 -1.97 -12.31 5.56
N VAL A 63 -2.51 -11.64 4.54
CA VAL A 63 -1.97 -10.38 4.01
C VAL A 63 -2.67 -9.18 4.64
N LEU A 64 -1.91 -8.34 5.34
CA LEU A 64 -2.44 -7.10 5.88
C LEU A 64 -2.95 -6.18 4.78
N ASN A 65 -4.17 -5.66 4.96
CA ASN A 65 -4.66 -4.50 4.20
C ASN A 65 -5.30 -3.49 5.15
N ILE A 66 -4.76 -2.30 5.16
CA ILE A 66 -5.38 -1.14 5.80
C ILE A 66 -5.60 -0.09 4.72
N GLY A 67 -6.84 0.36 4.61
CA GLY A 67 -7.26 1.31 3.59
C GLY A 67 -7.22 2.76 4.04
N ILE A 68 -8.00 3.60 3.34
CA ILE A 68 -8.04 5.05 3.54
C ILE A 68 -9.32 5.52 4.24
N GLN A 69 -10.19 4.61 4.67
CA GLN A 69 -11.51 4.96 5.23
C GLN A 69 -11.44 5.82 6.50
N ASN A 70 -10.34 5.78 7.23
CA ASN A 70 -10.11 6.59 8.42
C ASN A 70 -9.24 7.84 8.15
N LEU A 71 -9.00 8.17 6.88
CA LEU A 71 -8.26 9.38 6.51
C LEU A 71 -9.00 10.63 6.98
N SER A 72 -8.28 11.55 7.60
CA SER A 72 -8.81 12.82 8.09
C SER A 72 -8.17 14.04 7.40
N ALA A 73 -8.80 15.19 7.57
CA ALA A 73 -8.23 16.46 7.11
C ALA A 73 -6.86 16.76 7.77
N SER A 74 -6.69 16.34 9.03
CA SER A 74 -5.43 16.52 9.75
C SER A 74 -4.29 15.71 9.15
N ASP A 75 -4.57 14.47 8.68
CA ASP A 75 -3.58 13.62 8.02
C ASP A 75 -3.12 14.25 6.68
N LEU A 76 -4.08 14.80 5.91
CA LEU A 76 -3.78 15.51 4.67
C LEU A 76 -3.02 16.81 4.92
N GLN A 77 -3.35 17.54 5.98
CA GLN A 77 -2.63 18.75 6.37
C GLN A 77 -1.19 18.40 6.76
N TYR A 78 -0.98 17.39 7.59
CA TYR A 78 0.34 16.90 7.96
C TYR A 78 1.17 16.55 6.72
N ALA A 79 0.58 15.81 5.78
CA ALA A 79 1.26 15.47 4.53
C ALA A 79 1.69 16.74 3.74
N ARG A 80 0.81 17.73 3.61
CA ARG A 80 1.13 19.00 2.94
C ARG A 80 2.27 19.76 3.62
N GLU A 81 2.24 19.88 4.95
CA GLU A 81 3.28 20.55 5.74
C GLU A 81 4.65 19.91 5.56
N LYS A 82 4.68 18.58 5.42
CA LYS A 82 5.89 17.81 5.14
C LYS A 82 6.23 17.71 3.64
N LYS A 83 5.46 18.33 2.75
CA LYS A 83 5.58 18.23 1.27
C LYS A 83 5.49 16.80 0.75
N LEU A 84 4.65 16.01 1.39
CA LEU A 84 4.38 14.60 1.06
C LEU A 84 2.97 14.47 0.51
N LYS A 85 2.70 13.41 -0.23
CA LYS A 85 1.36 12.95 -0.58
C LYS A 85 1.08 11.59 0.05
N ILE A 86 -0.19 11.27 0.24
CA ILE A 86 -0.63 9.96 0.71
C ILE A 86 -1.11 9.16 -0.50
N LYS A 87 -0.63 7.93 -0.64
CA LYS A 87 -1.06 6.96 -1.65
C LYS A 87 -1.40 5.65 -0.98
N LEU A 88 -2.41 4.91 -1.46
CA LEU A 88 -2.64 3.54 -1.03
C LEU A 88 -1.72 2.63 -1.84
N VAL A 89 -0.76 1.97 -1.18
CA VAL A 89 0.32 1.27 -1.87
C VAL A 89 0.35 -0.20 -1.47
N PRO A 90 0.00 -1.11 -2.39
CA PRO A 90 0.32 -2.54 -2.26
C PRO A 90 1.82 -2.74 -2.44
N VAL A 91 2.43 -3.48 -1.54
CA VAL A 91 3.86 -3.80 -1.55
C VAL A 91 4.06 -5.31 -1.57
N ALA A 92 4.79 -5.81 -2.55
CA ALA A 92 5.37 -7.15 -2.52
C ALA A 92 6.89 -7.01 -2.63
N LYS A 93 7.62 -7.64 -1.70
CA LYS A 93 9.07 -7.48 -1.63
C LYS A 93 9.74 -8.79 -1.22
N GLU A 94 10.73 -9.20 -2.01
CA GLU A 94 11.69 -10.22 -1.63
C GLU A 94 12.63 -9.62 -0.57
N LEU A 95 12.73 -10.27 0.59
CA LEU A 95 13.53 -9.82 1.73
C LEU A 95 14.92 -10.41 1.66
N ASP A 96 14.98 -11.67 1.30
CA ASP A 96 16.19 -12.49 1.09
C ASP A 96 15.86 -13.62 0.10
N ASP A 97 16.78 -14.55 -0.10
CA ASP A 97 16.66 -15.67 -1.04
C ASP A 97 15.50 -16.63 -0.73
N ARG A 98 14.89 -16.54 0.46
CA ARG A 98 13.83 -17.44 0.93
C ARG A 98 12.55 -16.76 1.34
N HIS A 99 12.54 -15.46 1.56
CA HIS A 99 11.39 -14.80 2.15
C HIS A 99 10.86 -13.66 1.28
N VAL A 100 9.55 -13.59 1.19
CA VAL A 100 8.81 -12.51 0.56
C VAL A 100 7.73 -12.02 1.51
N THR A 101 7.51 -10.72 1.54
CA THR A 101 6.43 -10.09 2.30
C THR A 101 5.44 -9.38 1.39
N LEU A 102 4.17 -9.37 1.78
CA LEU A 102 3.07 -8.70 1.09
C LEU A 102 2.22 -7.94 2.09
N PHE A 103 1.94 -6.69 1.78
CA PHE A 103 1.00 -5.88 2.58
C PHE A 103 0.43 -4.72 1.76
N VAL A 104 -0.69 -4.15 2.22
CA VAL A 104 -1.32 -2.95 1.66
C VAL A 104 -1.50 -1.92 2.76
N LEU A 105 -0.87 -0.77 2.62
CA LEU A 105 -1.00 0.36 3.53
C LEU A 105 -1.08 1.68 2.77
N PRO A 106 -1.74 2.72 3.32
CA PRO A 106 -1.42 4.08 2.95
C PRO A 106 0.08 4.34 3.13
N LYS A 107 0.67 5.11 2.25
CA LYS A 107 2.10 5.46 2.28
C LYS A 107 2.28 6.95 2.05
N PHE A 108 3.16 7.58 2.82
CA PHE A 108 3.68 8.89 2.46
C PHE A 108 4.70 8.76 1.33
N VAL A 109 4.52 9.55 0.28
CA VAL A 109 5.41 9.60 -0.87
C VAL A 109 5.92 11.01 -1.08
N ASN A 110 7.19 11.17 -1.45
CA ASN A 110 7.81 12.47 -1.74
C ASN A 110 7.94 12.71 -3.24
N GLU A 111 8.33 13.94 -3.63
CA GLU A 111 8.44 14.38 -5.02
C GLU A 111 9.43 13.59 -5.89
N ASN A 112 10.37 12.86 -5.27
CA ASN A 112 11.35 12.04 -5.98
C ASN A 112 10.82 10.63 -6.31
N GLU A 113 9.67 10.26 -5.76
CA GLU A 113 9.06 8.96 -6.03
C GLU A 113 8.10 9.04 -7.23
N PHE A 114 8.14 8.05 -8.13
CA PHE A 114 7.26 8.00 -9.31
C PHE A 114 5.77 8.09 -8.94
N LEU A 115 5.37 7.49 -7.80
CA LEU A 115 3.99 7.49 -7.35
C LEU A 115 3.47 8.87 -6.94
N TYR A 116 4.35 9.83 -6.65
CA TYR A 116 3.96 11.17 -6.23
C TYR A 116 3.06 11.89 -7.24
N ASN A 117 3.33 11.69 -8.55
CA ASN A 117 2.61 12.33 -9.64
C ASN A 117 1.49 11.47 -10.23
N VAL A 118 1.17 10.34 -9.63
CA VAL A 118 0.02 9.51 -10.02
C VAL A 118 -1.24 10.06 -9.37
N GLU A 119 -2.09 10.73 -10.15
CA GLU A 119 -3.26 11.44 -9.64
C GLU A 119 -4.57 10.90 -10.24
N TYR A 120 -5.67 11.17 -9.55
CA TYR A 120 -7.05 10.86 -9.95
C TYR A 120 -7.27 9.39 -10.32
N GLU A 121 -7.78 9.11 -11.53
CA GLU A 121 -8.07 7.77 -12.04
C GLU A 121 -6.84 7.02 -12.57
N TYR A 122 -5.67 7.65 -12.52
CA TYR A 122 -4.43 6.99 -12.95
C TYR A 122 -3.88 6.06 -11.88
N ASN A 123 -3.27 4.98 -12.34
CA ASN A 123 -2.55 4.00 -11.53
C ASN A 123 -1.08 3.97 -11.94
N GLY A 124 -0.22 3.66 -10.97
CA GLY A 124 1.20 3.42 -11.18
C GLY A 124 1.62 2.08 -10.59
N VAL A 125 2.44 1.34 -11.31
CA VAL A 125 3.08 0.12 -10.82
C VAL A 125 4.59 0.27 -10.98
N ILE A 126 5.33 0.09 -9.89
CA ILE A 126 6.78 0.09 -9.89
C ILE A 126 7.26 -1.36 -9.76
N VAL A 127 8.10 -1.78 -10.69
CA VAL A 127 8.75 -3.08 -10.66
C VAL A 127 10.26 -2.88 -10.49
N GLN A 128 10.82 -3.41 -9.43
CA GLN A 128 12.26 -3.46 -9.22
C GLN A 128 12.76 -4.81 -9.74
N ALA A 129 13.63 -4.78 -10.72
CA ALA A 129 14.19 -5.98 -11.33
C ALA A 129 15.72 -6.04 -11.18
N ALA A 130 16.28 -7.25 -11.11
CA ALA A 130 17.71 -7.45 -10.85
C ALA A 130 18.62 -6.82 -11.92
N PHE A 131 18.19 -6.76 -13.18
CA PHE A 131 19.00 -6.29 -14.30
C PHE A 131 18.42 -5.07 -15.04
N ALA A 132 17.17 -4.68 -14.75
CA ALA A 132 16.50 -3.57 -15.41
C ALA A 132 16.21 -2.42 -14.47
N ASP A 133 16.82 -2.43 -13.28
CA ASP A 133 16.57 -1.47 -12.22
C ASP A 133 15.07 -1.27 -11.95
N GLN A 134 14.64 -0.03 -11.84
CA GLN A 134 13.28 0.33 -11.54
C GLN A 134 12.52 0.67 -12.83
N GLN A 135 11.44 -0.05 -13.07
CA GLN A 135 10.51 0.19 -14.17
C GLN A 135 9.19 0.75 -13.62
N PHE A 136 8.67 1.77 -14.28
CA PHE A 136 7.41 2.40 -13.91
C PHE A 136 6.39 2.25 -15.01
N PHE A 137 5.27 1.60 -14.70
CA PHE A 137 4.13 1.45 -15.57
C PHE A 137 3.02 2.40 -15.11
N PHE A 138 2.53 3.20 -16.00
CA PHE A 138 1.55 4.25 -15.72
C PHE A 138 0.41 4.21 -16.71
N GLY A 139 -0.84 4.35 -16.23
CA GLY A 139 -2.01 4.35 -17.10
C GLY A 139 -3.32 4.53 -16.33
N LYS A 140 -4.42 4.66 -17.08
CA LYS A 140 -5.76 4.71 -16.50
C LYS A 140 -6.17 3.33 -16.02
N GLY A 141 -6.58 3.24 -14.77
CA GLY A 141 -7.03 2.00 -14.13
C GLY A 141 -8.55 1.84 -14.08
N ALA A 142 -9.31 2.90 -14.40
CA ALA A 142 -10.77 2.90 -14.35
C ALA A 142 -11.37 3.62 -15.55
N GLY A 143 -12.63 3.24 -15.89
CA GLY A 143 -13.39 3.81 -16.99
C GLY A 143 -13.65 2.82 -18.13
N GLY A 144 -14.70 3.06 -18.92
CA GLY A 144 -15.16 2.14 -19.98
C GLY A 144 -14.11 1.83 -21.04
N HIS A 145 -13.37 2.83 -21.52
CA HIS A 145 -12.33 2.63 -22.54
C HIS A 145 -11.12 1.82 -22.03
N PRO A 146 -10.52 2.12 -20.87
CA PRO A 146 -9.43 1.30 -20.34
C PRO A 146 -9.84 -0.14 -20.08
N THR A 147 -11.03 -0.37 -19.52
CA THR A 147 -11.58 -1.71 -19.30
C THR A 147 -11.81 -2.45 -20.60
N GLY A 148 -12.43 -1.81 -21.59
CA GLY A 148 -12.63 -2.38 -22.93
C GLY A 148 -11.31 -2.74 -23.63
N SER A 149 -10.28 -1.89 -23.46
CA SER A 149 -8.94 -2.17 -23.98
C SER A 149 -8.31 -3.40 -23.34
N ALA A 150 -8.45 -3.58 -22.02
CA ALA A 150 -7.95 -4.75 -21.31
C ALA A 150 -8.65 -6.03 -21.78
N VAL A 151 -9.99 -6.01 -21.90
CA VAL A 151 -10.77 -7.15 -22.42
C VAL A 151 -10.33 -7.53 -23.85
N LEU A 152 -10.15 -6.54 -24.73
CA LEU A 152 -9.68 -6.79 -26.10
C LEU A 152 -8.26 -7.37 -26.13
N SER A 153 -7.39 -6.93 -25.22
CA SER A 153 -6.05 -7.49 -25.07
C SER A 153 -6.09 -8.97 -24.73
N ASP A 154 -6.94 -9.36 -23.78
CA ASP A 154 -7.08 -10.77 -23.36
C ASP A 154 -7.67 -11.62 -24.51
N ILE A 155 -8.69 -11.11 -25.22
CA ILE A 155 -9.26 -11.79 -26.38
C ILE A 155 -8.19 -11.96 -27.49
N ALA A 156 -7.38 -10.94 -27.72
CA ALA A 156 -6.31 -11.01 -28.72
C ALA A 156 -5.25 -12.06 -28.33
N ALA A 157 -4.88 -12.14 -27.05
CA ALA A 157 -3.95 -13.14 -26.54
C ALA A 157 -4.45 -14.58 -26.76
N LEU A 158 -5.75 -14.84 -26.59
CA LEU A 158 -6.36 -16.15 -26.81
C LEU A 158 -6.22 -16.63 -28.26
N ARG A 159 -6.19 -15.71 -29.25
CA ARG A 159 -5.98 -16.07 -30.68
C ARG A 159 -4.61 -16.71 -30.92
N TYR A 160 -3.64 -16.48 -30.05
CA TYR A 160 -2.28 -17.02 -30.14
C TYR A 160 -2.08 -18.19 -29.17
N ASN A 161 -3.16 -18.87 -28.74
CA ASN A 161 -3.14 -19.98 -27.79
C ASN A 161 -2.48 -19.62 -26.45
N TYR A 162 -2.61 -18.38 -26.02
CA TYR A 162 -2.15 -17.98 -24.70
C TYR A 162 -2.97 -18.72 -23.62
N HIS A 163 -2.26 -19.34 -22.69
CA HIS A 163 -2.84 -19.94 -21.52
C HIS A 163 -2.34 -19.21 -20.27
N TYR A 164 -3.28 -18.84 -19.40
CA TYR A 164 -2.96 -18.26 -18.12
C TYR A 164 -2.34 -19.33 -17.20
N GLU A 165 -1.12 -19.08 -16.76
CA GLU A 165 -0.42 -19.98 -15.84
C GLU A 165 0.59 -19.27 -14.97
N TYR A 166 0.76 -19.73 -13.74
CA TYR A 166 1.76 -19.25 -12.81
C TYR A 166 3.10 -19.95 -13.09
N LYS A 167 3.86 -19.48 -14.07
CA LYS A 167 5.12 -20.13 -14.48
C LYS A 167 6.13 -20.19 -13.36
N LYS A 168 6.27 -19.11 -12.58
CA LYS A 168 7.18 -19.02 -11.44
C LYS A 168 6.87 -20.05 -10.33
N ALA A 169 5.60 -20.36 -10.09
CA ALA A 169 5.22 -21.38 -9.12
C ALA A 169 5.68 -22.79 -9.50
N LYS A 170 6.03 -23.02 -10.77
CA LYS A 170 6.61 -24.28 -11.26
C LYS A 170 8.14 -24.32 -11.12
N GLU A 171 8.78 -23.16 -10.97
CA GLU A 171 10.19 -23.05 -10.65
C GLU A 171 10.33 -23.33 -9.15
N LYS A 172 11.07 -24.35 -8.77
CA LYS A 172 11.26 -24.75 -7.37
C LYS A 172 12.13 -23.75 -6.61
N LYS A 173 11.76 -22.48 -6.57
CA LYS A 173 12.29 -21.51 -5.62
C LYS A 173 11.61 -21.75 -4.28
N ASP A 174 12.40 -21.94 -3.25
CA ASP A 174 11.93 -22.16 -1.88
C ASP A 174 11.64 -20.80 -1.19
N LEU A 175 10.76 -20.01 -1.83
CA LEU A 175 10.34 -18.72 -1.30
C LEU A 175 9.10 -18.90 -0.44
N HIS A 176 9.16 -18.40 0.78
CA HIS A 176 8.07 -18.43 1.76
C HIS A 176 7.57 -17.01 2.06
N PHE A 177 6.26 -16.90 2.19
CA PHE A 177 5.65 -15.67 2.69
C PHE A 177 5.93 -15.48 4.18
N THR A 178 6.19 -14.25 4.60
CA THR A 178 6.37 -13.88 6.01
C THR A 178 5.84 -12.49 6.31
N ASN A 179 5.27 -12.33 7.50
CA ASN A 179 4.89 -11.05 8.11
C ASN A 179 5.92 -10.58 9.16
N ASP A 180 6.99 -11.33 9.38
CA ASP A 180 8.03 -10.99 10.34
C ASP A 180 8.98 -9.95 9.75
N ILE A 181 8.49 -8.74 9.61
CA ILE A 181 9.24 -7.56 9.17
C ILE A 181 8.88 -6.36 10.03
N GLU A 182 9.77 -5.40 10.06
CA GLU A 182 9.59 -4.14 10.74
C GLU A 182 9.30 -3.01 9.74
N LEU A 183 8.34 -2.18 10.07
CA LEU A 183 7.94 -1.02 9.29
C LEU A 183 8.04 0.24 10.14
N ASN A 184 8.46 1.34 9.53
CA ASN A 184 8.26 2.66 10.10
C ASN A 184 6.88 3.16 9.71
N VAL A 185 6.05 3.48 10.68
CA VAL A 185 4.69 3.93 10.44
C VAL A 185 4.40 5.22 11.18
N TYR A 186 3.57 6.03 10.57
CA TYR A 186 2.83 7.10 11.20
C TYR A 186 1.49 6.54 11.66
N LEU A 187 1.11 6.79 12.89
CA LEU A 187 -0.19 6.45 13.47
C LEU A 187 -0.81 7.70 14.06
N ARG A 188 -1.95 8.15 13.51
CA ARG A 188 -2.84 9.11 14.17
C ARG A 188 -3.86 8.33 15.00
N TYR A 189 -4.04 8.75 16.24
CA TYR A 189 -4.88 8.07 17.22
C TYR A 189 -5.56 9.05 18.15
N ASP A 190 -6.62 8.61 18.82
CA ASP A 190 -7.29 9.35 19.89
C ASP A 190 -7.02 8.69 21.25
N ASP A 191 -6.96 7.36 21.28
CA ASP A 191 -6.81 6.53 22.47
C ASP A 191 -5.36 6.04 22.64
N GLU A 192 -4.73 6.36 23.78
CA GLU A 192 -3.37 5.94 24.11
C GLU A 192 -3.25 4.40 24.28
N ASP A 193 -4.32 3.72 24.71
CA ASP A 193 -4.33 2.27 24.85
C ASP A 193 -4.06 1.55 23.49
N LEU A 194 -4.40 2.20 22.38
CA LEU A 194 -4.07 1.68 21.04
C LEU A 194 -2.56 1.67 20.80
N VAL A 195 -1.86 2.72 21.20
CA VAL A 195 -0.40 2.82 21.02
C VAL A 195 0.31 1.75 21.86
N GLU A 196 -0.16 1.52 23.08
CA GLU A 196 0.38 0.47 23.95
C GLU A 196 0.10 -0.93 23.38
N ALA A 197 -1.11 -1.17 22.88
CA ALA A 197 -1.49 -2.45 22.28
C ALA A 197 -0.66 -2.79 21.02
N LEU A 198 -0.29 -1.79 20.24
CA LEU A 198 0.51 -1.95 19.01
C LEU A 198 1.98 -2.28 19.29
N GLN A 199 2.49 -2.05 20.50
CA GLN A 199 3.84 -2.45 20.93
C GLN A 199 4.94 -1.97 19.95
N PHE A 200 5.04 -0.65 19.76
CA PHE A 200 6.12 -0.08 18.98
C PHE A 200 7.49 -0.48 19.55
N GLU A 201 8.38 -1.00 18.71
CA GLU A 201 9.76 -1.27 19.13
C GLU A 201 10.52 0.02 19.48
N HIS A 202 10.29 1.05 18.68
CA HIS A 202 10.90 2.35 18.84
C HIS A 202 9.96 3.44 18.35
N ILE A 203 9.80 4.50 19.13
CA ILE A 203 9.07 5.70 18.77
C ILE A 203 10.09 6.80 18.43
N HIS A 204 10.10 7.23 17.17
CA HIS A 204 10.98 8.29 16.67
C HIS A 204 10.44 9.68 17.01
N GLU A 205 9.11 9.86 16.88
CA GLU A 205 8.42 11.12 17.10
C GLU A 205 7.06 10.85 17.74
N ARG A 206 6.70 11.68 18.72
CA ARG A 206 5.36 11.70 19.32
C ARG A 206 4.89 13.14 19.40
N TYR A 207 3.69 13.38 18.90
CA TYR A 207 3.02 14.68 18.99
C TYR A 207 1.68 14.54 19.71
N HIS A 208 1.39 15.49 20.57
CA HIS A 208 0.16 15.50 21.36
C HIS A 208 -0.38 16.93 21.43
N SER A 209 -1.62 17.12 21.00
CA SER A 209 -2.43 18.31 21.26
C SER A 209 -3.85 17.86 21.64
N ASP A 210 -4.69 18.80 22.01
CA ASP A 210 -6.10 18.49 22.40
C ASP A 210 -6.92 17.88 21.27
N SER A 211 -6.58 18.18 20.02
CA SER A 211 -7.36 17.78 18.85
C SER A 211 -6.62 16.86 17.87
N TYR A 212 -5.34 16.61 18.10
CA TYR A 212 -4.52 15.86 17.15
C TYR A 212 -3.34 15.20 17.85
N LYS A 213 -3.27 13.88 17.75
CA LYS A 213 -2.18 13.08 18.32
C LYS A 213 -1.65 12.14 17.28
N PHE A 214 -0.33 12.01 17.19
CA PHE A 214 0.29 10.98 16.39
C PHE A 214 1.59 10.49 16.98
N VAL A 215 1.97 9.29 16.56
CA VAL A 215 3.32 8.74 16.74
C VAL A 215 3.91 8.34 15.39
N ILE A 216 5.22 8.48 15.25
CA ILE A 216 6.00 7.87 14.18
C ILE A 216 6.96 6.92 14.84
N GLY A 217 6.92 5.66 14.45
CA GLY A 217 7.74 4.65 15.10
C GLY A 217 7.86 3.38 14.29
N LYS A 218 8.73 2.53 14.78
CA LYS A 218 9.05 1.22 14.21
C LYS A 218 8.16 0.17 14.86
N ILE A 219 7.51 -0.66 14.04
CA ILE A 219 6.57 -1.69 14.49
C ILE A 219 6.72 -2.94 13.64
N ASN A 220 6.55 -4.11 14.25
CA ASN A 220 6.46 -5.37 13.51
C ASN A 220 5.11 -5.46 12.78
N LEU A 221 5.13 -5.92 11.51
CA LEU A 221 3.94 -6.05 10.68
C LEU A 221 2.89 -6.98 11.30
N GLN A 222 3.33 -8.06 11.99
CA GLN A 222 2.42 -8.97 12.67
C GLN A 222 1.62 -8.26 13.78
N ASN A 223 2.22 -7.32 14.50
CA ASN A 223 1.51 -6.53 15.52
C ASN A 223 0.39 -5.68 14.90
N LEU A 224 0.58 -5.19 13.66
CA LEU A 224 -0.50 -4.48 12.95
C LEU A 224 -1.63 -5.43 12.56
N ILE A 225 -1.32 -6.63 12.12
CA ILE A 225 -2.31 -7.67 11.77
C ILE A 225 -3.13 -8.03 13.02
N ASP A 226 -2.48 -8.35 14.12
CA ASP A 226 -3.13 -8.79 15.36
C ASP A 226 -4.04 -7.70 15.96
N ASN A 227 -3.72 -6.44 15.71
CA ASN A 227 -4.46 -5.29 16.22
C ASN A 227 -5.27 -4.53 15.15
N GLN A 228 -5.42 -5.06 13.94
CA GLN A 228 -6.13 -4.39 12.85
C GLN A 228 -7.56 -4.00 13.25
N HIS A 229 -8.26 -4.86 13.98
CA HIS A 229 -9.61 -4.60 14.47
C HIS A 229 -9.66 -3.40 15.44
N ARG A 230 -8.61 -3.19 16.27
CA ARG A 230 -8.49 -2.05 17.19
C ARG A 230 -8.23 -0.76 16.43
N ILE A 231 -7.39 -0.81 15.38
CA ILE A 231 -7.11 0.35 14.50
C ILE A 231 -8.41 0.86 13.89
N TYR A 232 -9.25 -0.04 13.37
CA TYR A 232 -10.56 0.34 12.80
C TYR A 232 -11.55 0.82 13.86
N ALA A 233 -11.68 0.12 15.00
CA ALA A 233 -12.59 0.49 16.07
C ALA A 233 -12.29 1.90 16.65
N ASN A 234 -11.03 2.27 16.72
CA ASN A 234 -10.57 3.59 17.18
C ASN A 234 -10.55 4.65 16.08
N LYS A 235 -10.99 4.33 14.86
CA LYS A 235 -10.89 5.23 13.69
C LYS A 235 -9.49 5.83 13.50
N ALA A 236 -8.47 5.09 13.93
CA ALA A 236 -7.09 5.49 13.79
C ALA A 236 -6.66 5.43 12.32
N PHE A 237 -5.79 6.34 11.91
CA PHE A 237 -5.19 6.32 10.57
C PHE A 237 -3.74 5.92 10.68
N ILE A 238 -3.33 4.98 9.84
CA ILE A 238 -1.95 4.51 9.78
C ILE A 238 -1.41 4.62 8.36
N ALA A 239 -0.16 5.03 8.26
CA ALA A 239 0.53 5.12 6.98
C ALA A 239 2.00 4.72 7.11
N PHE A 240 2.51 4.04 6.10
CA PHE A 240 3.92 3.71 5.97
C PHE A 240 4.74 5.00 5.82
N ALA A 241 5.78 5.16 6.62
CA ALA A 241 6.42 6.44 6.89
C ALA A 241 7.95 6.43 6.70
N ASP A 242 8.49 5.61 5.83
CA ASP A 242 9.93 5.54 5.53
C ASP A 242 10.53 6.92 5.22
N GLN A 243 9.77 7.75 4.53
CA GLN A 243 10.19 9.09 4.14
C GLN A 243 10.39 10.05 5.33
N LEU A 244 9.74 9.76 6.46
CA LEU A 244 9.80 10.58 7.66
C LEU A 244 10.97 10.21 8.57
N THR A 245 11.45 8.97 8.46
CA THR A 245 12.50 8.46 9.35
C THR A 245 13.88 8.42 8.70
N GLY A 246 13.98 8.69 7.40
CA GLY A 246 15.23 8.58 6.62
C GLY A 246 15.73 7.14 6.43
N VAL A 247 14.96 6.15 6.91
CA VAL A 247 15.28 4.71 6.78
C VAL A 247 14.38 4.12 5.72
N SER A 248 14.92 3.80 4.56
CA SER A 248 14.15 3.14 3.49
C SER A 248 14.01 1.65 3.75
N LEU A 249 12.91 1.05 3.31
CA LEU A 249 12.71 -0.40 3.31
C LEU A 249 13.88 -1.14 2.62
N ALA A 250 14.55 -0.47 1.67
CA ALA A 250 15.75 -0.98 1.00
C ALA A 250 16.96 -1.09 1.95
N THR A 251 17.02 -0.28 2.99
CA THR A 251 18.15 -0.25 3.94
C THR A 251 17.97 -1.30 5.04
N ALA A 252 16.74 -1.64 5.42
CA ALA A 252 16.47 -2.68 6.40
C ALA A 252 16.89 -4.10 5.93
N VAL A 253 16.99 -4.32 4.61
CA VAL A 253 17.38 -5.60 4.01
C VAL A 253 18.91 -5.76 3.87
N LYS A 254 19.71 -4.68 4.01
CA LYS A 254 21.18 -4.75 3.89
C LYS A 254 21.89 -5.32 5.12
N LEU A 255 21.18 -5.59 6.21
CA LEU A 255 21.81 -6.08 7.44
C LEU A 255 22.06 -7.60 7.49
N THR A 256 21.66 -8.36 6.46
CA THR A 256 21.89 -9.80 6.39
C THR A 256 22.83 -10.25 5.26
N ALA A 257 23.40 -9.32 4.48
CA ALA A 257 24.29 -9.64 3.35
C ALA A 257 25.79 -9.55 3.68
N GLU A 258 26.18 -9.33 4.92
CA GLU A 258 27.58 -9.36 5.35
C GLU A 258 27.85 -10.57 6.24
N VAL A 259 27.84 -11.75 5.70
CA VAL A 259 28.69 -12.88 6.16
C VAL A 259 28.65 -13.95 5.07
N PHE A 260 29.53 -13.85 4.10
CA PHE A 260 30.18 -15.01 3.42
C PHE A 260 31.21 -14.44 2.44
N GLU A 261 32.44 -14.22 2.96
CA GLU A 261 33.64 -14.41 2.17
C GLU A 261 33.97 -15.89 2.07
#